data_d8e7666567d199ab032e2c885a9ce868
#
_entry.id   d8e7666567d199ab032e2c885a9ce868
#
_cell.length_a   1.000
_cell.length_b   1.000
_cell.length_c   1.000
_cell.angle_alpha   90.00
_cell.angle_beta   90.00
_cell.angle_gamma   90.00
#
_symmetry.space_group_name_H-M   'P 1'
#
loop_
_entity.id
_entity.type
_entity.pdbx_description
1 polymer ?
#
loop_
_entity_poly.entity_id
_entity_poly.type
_entity_poly.pdbx_seq_one_letter_code
_entity_poly.pdbx_strand_id
1 'polypeptide(L)'
;MLAALSHAGAQDLACDGRPPPVVGDADLRSPPNPDGPTAVRAGMFVDDLRNLDAVTASFRFRGILTITWCDPRLAFDPAAAGVAERVLMGEAANVEIEKIFSARGFAVNQVEPPLITELVLRIASDGSVSSHLNASVLLQANYDLRRFPFDRQQLELVVESFVWDANQLRFVPDTEMTGFAEDFDIPEWTITGVRADVSTVGVIRSTEPFSRLTLTIDVERKSGFYLWKVLLPLFIIVALSWSIFWMVDERFGIRVRSSATGILTVVAYQFVAGQNLPRVGY
;
A
#
# COMPACT_ATOMS: atom_id res chain seq x y z
N MET A 1 3.31 -25.86 28.44
CA MET A 1 4.69 -25.36 28.17
C MET A 1 4.54 -24.17 27.25
N LEU A 2 4.30 -22.96 27.84
CA LEU A 2 4.09 -21.72 27.13
C LEU A 2 5.45 -21.18 26.69
N ALA A 3 5.69 -21.13 25.39
CA ALA A 3 6.83 -20.43 24.80
C ALA A 3 6.59 -18.92 24.93
N ALA A 4 7.42 -18.27 25.71
CA ALA A 4 7.47 -16.82 25.83
C ALA A 4 7.92 -16.23 24.49
N LEU A 5 7.01 -15.58 23.76
CA LEU A 5 7.34 -14.67 22.69
C LEU A 5 8.02 -13.45 23.32
N SER A 6 9.33 -13.43 23.20
CA SER A 6 10.18 -12.28 23.51
C SER A 6 9.69 -11.09 22.68
N HIS A 7 9.05 -10.13 23.33
CA HIS A 7 8.88 -8.78 22.79
C HIS A 7 10.30 -8.21 22.67
N ALA A 8 10.83 -8.21 21.47
CA ALA A 8 11.97 -7.35 21.14
C ALA A 8 11.47 -5.91 21.29
N GLY A 9 11.87 -5.30 22.41
CA GLY A 9 11.45 -3.96 22.79
C GLY A 9 11.70 -2.98 21.67
N ALA A 10 10.83 -2.00 21.58
CA ALA A 10 11.05 -0.77 20.84
C ALA A 10 12.38 -0.18 21.32
N GLN A 11 13.47 -0.48 20.61
CA GLN A 11 14.72 0.23 20.82
C GLN A 11 14.47 1.67 20.36
N ASP A 12 14.54 2.59 21.31
CA ASP A 12 14.52 4.02 21.03
C ASP A 12 15.54 4.32 19.95
N LEU A 13 15.08 4.69 18.78
CA LEU A 13 15.90 5.19 17.67
C LEU A 13 16.30 6.67 17.88
N ALA A 14 16.14 7.17 19.10
CA ALA A 14 16.81 8.41 19.49
C ALA A 14 18.32 8.21 19.32
N CYS A 15 18.95 9.12 18.60
CA CYS A 15 20.40 9.19 18.59
C CYS A 15 20.83 9.41 20.05
N ASP A 16 21.28 8.34 20.74
CA ASP A 16 21.78 8.40 22.10
C ASP A 16 22.88 9.43 22.18
N GLY A 17 22.61 10.67 22.48
CA GLY A 17 23.50 11.82 22.73
C GLY A 17 25.01 11.58 22.65
N ARG A 18 25.44 10.59 21.89
CA ARG A 18 26.82 10.26 21.64
C ARG A 18 27.44 11.43 20.90
N PRO A 19 28.52 12.04 21.40
CA PRO A 19 29.17 13.12 20.66
C PRO A 19 29.44 12.64 19.23
N PRO A 20 29.22 13.51 18.22
CA PRO A 20 29.50 13.16 16.85
C PRO A 20 30.90 12.56 16.75
N PRO A 21 31.09 11.42 16.10
CA PRO A 21 32.42 10.94 15.79
C PRO A 21 33.14 12.10 15.06
N VAL A 22 34.40 12.35 15.39
CA VAL A 22 35.21 13.32 14.66
C VAL A 22 35.21 12.86 13.20
N VAL A 23 34.38 13.47 12.38
CA VAL A 23 34.19 13.14 10.97
C VAL A 23 35.42 13.64 10.25
N GLY A 24 36.45 12.80 10.16
CA GLY A 24 37.40 12.88 9.07
C GLY A 24 36.62 12.58 7.78
N ASP A 25 37.18 12.72 6.60
CA ASP A 25 36.58 12.53 5.25
C ASP A 25 35.63 11.33 5.08
N ALA A 26 34.79 11.00 6.09
CA ALA A 26 33.82 9.92 6.06
C ALA A 26 32.74 10.27 5.03
N ASP A 27 32.58 9.40 4.05
CA ASP A 27 31.50 9.52 3.08
C ASP A 27 30.15 9.46 3.80
N LEU A 28 29.50 10.61 3.95
CA LEU A 28 28.17 10.73 4.58
C LEU A 28 27.09 9.92 3.85
N ARG A 29 27.36 9.46 2.62
CA ARG A 29 26.46 8.61 1.86
C ARG A 29 26.48 7.15 2.31
N SER A 30 27.53 6.70 2.98
CA SER A 30 27.63 5.35 3.54
C SER A 30 26.70 5.17 4.75
N PRO A 31 26.29 3.92 5.10
CA PRO A 31 25.51 3.65 6.29
C PRO A 31 26.17 4.23 7.55
N PRO A 32 25.40 4.92 8.43
CA PRO A 32 25.97 5.55 9.62
C PRO A 32 26.43 4.59 10.71
N ASN A 33 25.96 3.34 10.71
CA ASN A 33 26.37 2.34 11.67
C ASN A 33 27.42 1.39 11.03
N PRO A 34 28.71 1.51 11.40
CA PRO A 34 29.75 0.65 10.83
C PRO A 34 29.74 -0.78 11.42
N ASP A 35 29.17 -0.97 12.62
CA ASP A 35 29.23 -2.22 13.38
C ASP A 35 28.02 -3.15 13.12
N GLY A 36 27.08 -2.71 12.28
CA GLY A 36 25.88 -3.48 11.96
C GLY A 36 24.86 -2.70 11.11
N PRO A 37 23.67 -3.26 10.90
CA PRO A 37 22.67 -2.57 10.09
C PRO A 37 22.19 -1.29 10.75
N THR A 38 22.03 -0.25 9.95
CA THR A 38 21.31 0.95 10.36
C THR A 38 19.83 0.62 10.49
N ALA A 39 19.28 0.78 11.71
CA ALA A 39 17.86 0.62 11.94
C ALA A 39 17.11 1.80 11.34
N VAL A 40 16.15 1.52 10.49
CA VAL A 40 15.34 2.50 9.77
C VAL A 40 13.88 2.26 10.11
N ARG A 41 13.32 3.13 10.95
CA ARG A 41 11.90 3.10 11.27
C ARG A 41 11.11 3.61 10.09
N ALA A 42 10.11 2.86 9.64
CA ALA A 42 9.30 3.23 8.51
C ALA A 42 7.81 3.00 8.78
N GLY A 43 7.01 4.03 8.57
CA GLY A 43 5.56 4.02 8.67
C GLY A 43 4.93 4.59 7.40
N MET A 44 3.69 4.19 7.13
CA MET A 44 2.95 4.65 5.96
C MET A 44 1.54 5.05 6.34
N PHE A 45 1.17 6.27 5.98
CA PHE A 45 -0.18 6.76 6.16
C PHE A 45 -0.91 6.79 4.81
N VAL A 46 -2.07 6.11 4.73
CA VAL A 46 -2.89 6.01 3.53
C VAL A 46 -3.83 7.21 3.46
N ASP A 47 -3.62 8.10 2.48
CA ASP A 47 -4.50 9.25 2.24
C ASP A 47 -5.62 8.89 1.27
N ASP A 48 -5.33 8.05 0.26
CA ASP A 48 -6.31 7.73 -0.79
C ASP A 48 -5.99 6.39 -1.47
N LEU A 49 -7.04 5.65 -1.82
CA LEU A 49 -6.99 4.45 -2.65
C LEU A 49 -7.97 4.57 -3.79
N ARG A 50 -7.47 4.45 -5.02
CA ARG A 50 -8.29 4.56 -6.23
C ARG A 50 -8.01 3.45 -7.20
N ASN A 51 -8.95 3.29 -8.17
CA ASN A 51 -8.78 2.35 -9.27
C ASN A 51 -8.42 0.94 -8.79
N LEU A 52 -9.17 0.42 -7.77
CA LEU A 52 -9.05 -0.96 -7.36
C LEU A 52 -9.65 -1.84 -8.46
N ASP A 53 -8.82 -2.20 -9.44
CA ASP A 53 -9.26 -2.86 -10.66
C ASP A 53 -8.75 -4.31 -10.69
N ALA A 54 -9.68 -5.24 -10.51
CA ALA A 54 -9.39 -6.66 -10.57
C ALA A 54 -9.10 -7.17 -12.00
N VAL A 55 -9.47 -6.40 -13.05
CA VAL A 55 -9.21 -6.76 -14.45
C VAL A 55 -7.74 -6.51 -14.82
N THR A 56 -7.23 -5.33 -14.43
CA THR A 56 -5.82 -4.95 -14.65
C THR A 56 -4.91 -5.43 -13.52
N ALA A 57 -5.48 -6.09 -12.50
CA ALA A 57 -4.77 -6.55 -11.30
C ALA A 57 -3.93 -5.43 -10.66
N SER A 58 -4.52 -4.25 -10.49
CA SER A 58 -3.83 -3.06 -10.00
C SER A 58 -4.70 -2.19 -9.12
N PHE A 59 -4.04 -1.31 -8.35
CA PHE A 59 -4.68 -0.25 -7.57
C PHE A 59 -3.75 0.95 -7.45
N ARG A 60 -4.32 2.14 -7.29
CA ARG A 60 -3.55 3.36 -7.07
C ARG A 60 -3.55 3.70 -5.58
N PHE A 61 -2.37 3.72 -5.02
CA PHE A 61 -2.09 4.18 -3.67
C PHE A 61 -1.67 5.65 -3.71
N ARG A 62 -2.16 6.44 -2.74
CA ARG A 62 -1.65 7.76 -2.41
C ARG A 62 -1.49 7.86 -0.90
N GLY A 63 -0.36 8.39 -0.46
CA GLY A 63 -0.11 8.51 0.98
C GLY A 63 1.28 9.05 1.29
N ILE A 64 1.59 9.06 2.58
CA ILE A 64 2.84 9.57 3.12
C ILE A 64 3.66 8.40 3.63
N LEU A 65 4.85 8.22 3.06
CA LEU A 65 5.88 7.34 3.61
C LEU A 65 6.76 8.17 4.55
N THR A 66 6.78 7.81 5.83
CA THR A 66 7.66 8.39 6.84
C THR A 66 8.79 7.42 7.11
N ILE A 67 10.03 7.88 6.97
CA ILE A 67 11.24 7.11 7.23
C ILE A 67 12.11 7.89 8.22
N THR A 68 12.50 7.26 9.33
CA THR A 68 13.33 7.87 10.37
C THR A 68 14.52 6.98 10.69
N TRP A 69 15.72 7.58 10.76
CA TRP A 69 16.94 6.89 11.16
C TRP A 69 17.85 7.84 11.97
N CYS A 70 18.85 7.26 12.62
CA CYS A 70 19.87 8.02 13.32
C CYS A 70 21.16 8.07 12.51
N ASP A 71 21.68 9.28 12.30
CA ASP A 71 23.02 9.53 11.75
C ASP A 71 23.77 10.54 12.63
N PRO A 72 24.55 10.07 13.62
CA PRO A 72 25.26 10.95 14.54
C PRO A 72 26.25 11.89 13.85
N ARG A 73 26.65 11.62 12.60
CA ARG A 73 27.57 12.45 11.81
C ARG A 73 26.91 13.78 11.39
N LEU A 74 25.57 13.83 11.41
CA LEU A 74 24.77 15.01 11.06
C LEU A 74 24.38 15.84 12.28
N ALA A 75 24.78 15.43 13.51
CA ALA A 75 24.52 16.17 14.73
C ALA A 75 25.19 17.55 14.69
N PHE A 76 24.54 18.55 15.26
CA PHE A 76 25.04 19.91 15.28
C PHE A 76 24.69 20.61 16.60
N ASP A 77 25.44 21.68 16.95
CA ASP A 77 25.13 22.51 18.11
C ASP A 77 23.95 23.44 17.79
N PRO A 78 22.79 23.27 18.46
CA PRO A 78 21.63 24.12 18.23
C PRO A 78 21.85 25.57 18.63
N ALA A 79 22.73 25.84 19.62
CA ALA A 79 23.05 27.20 20.01
C ALA A 79 23.88 27.93 18.94
N ALA A 80 24.83 27.23 18.32
CA ALA A 80 25.62 27.78 17.22
C ALA A 80 24.82 27.93 15.92
N ALA A 81 23.89 26.98 15.65
CA ALA A 81 23.07 26.99 14.45
C ALA A 81 21.85 27.92 14.55
N GLY A 82 21.46 28.34 15.76
CA GLY A 82 20.24 29.14 16.00
C GLY A 82 18.93 28.40 15.79
N VAL A 83 18.97 27.08 15.53
CA VAL A 83 17.80 26.21 15.30
C VAL A 83 18.03 24.86 15.96
N ALA A 84 16.96 24.26 16.48
CA ALA A 84 17.01 22.91 17.05
C ALA A 84 16.87 21.81 15.97
N GLU A 85 16.29 22.17 14.83
CA GLU A 85 16.04 21.26 13.71
C GLU A 85 16.22 22.03 12.40
N ARG A 86 16.83 21.39 11.41
CA ARG A 86 16.89 21.86 10.03
C ARG A 86 15.76 21.21 9.24
N VAL A 87 14.88 22.03 8.67
CA VAL A 87 13.75 21.56 7.85
C VAL A 87 13.97 22.00 6.41
N LEU A 88 14.05 21.03 5.51
CA LEU A 88 14.25 21.21 4.07
C LEU A 88 13.04 20.65 3.32
N MET A 89 12.61 21.34 2.27
CA MET A 89 11.44 20.97 1.50
C MET A 89 11.73 21.01 0.00
N GLY A 90 11.01 20.18 -0.77
CA GLY A 90 11.07 20.18 -2.24
C GLY A 90 12.49 19.98 -2.77
N GLU A 91 12.94 20.86 -3.65
CA GLU A 91 14.26 20.74 -4.30
C GLU A 91 15.42 20.78 -3.29
N ALA A 92 15.33 21.62 -2.25
CA ALA A 92 16.37 21.67 -1.21
C ALA A 92 16.50 20.32 -0.46
N ALA A 93 15.37 19.67 -0.19
CA ALA A 93 15.37 18.35 0.42
C ALA A 93 15.95 17.29 -0.54
N ASN A 94 15.63 17.36 -1.83
CA ASN A 94 16.18 16.44 -2.85
C ASN A 94 17.70 16.55 -2.95
N VAL A 95 18.22 17.77 -2.98
CA VAL A 95 19.67 18.02 -3.06
C VAL A 95 20.38 17.53 -1.78
N GLU A 96 19.79 17.74 -0.61
CA GLU A 96 20.44 17.37 0.65
C GLU A 96 20.44 15.86 0.88
N ILE A 97 19.34 15.17 0.58
CA ILE A 97 19.24 13.72 0.78
C ILE A 97 20.18 12.91 -0.14
N GLU A 98 20.66 13.51 -1.24
CA GLU A 98 21.68 12.90 -2.10
C GLU A 98 23.11 13.00 -1.54
N LYS A 99 23.34 13.88 -0.56
CA LYS A 99 24.65 14.09 0.09
C LYS A 99 24.85 13.21 1.32
N ILE A 100 23.76 12.70 1.87
CA ILE A 100 23.75 11.89 3.10
C ILE A 100 23.33 10.45 2.83
N PHE A 101 23.51 9.58 3.82
CA PHE A 101 22.93 8.24 3.77
C PHE A 101 21.41 8.35 3.56
N SER A 102 20.92 7.67 2.56
CA SER A 102 19.50 7.65 2.24
C SER A 102 18.95 6.24 2.36
N ALA A 103 18.00 6.09 3.26
CA ALA A 103 17.23 4.85 3.43
C ALA A 103 16.09 4.73 2.39
N ARG A 104 16.18 5.44 1.25
CA ARG A 104 15.15 5.40 0.21
C ARG A 104 14.96 3.98 -0.29
N GLY A 105 13.73 3.51 -0.18
CA GLY A 105 13.27 2.29 -0.83
C GLY A 105 12.53 2.59 -2.14
N PHE A 106 12.31 1.54 -2.90
CA PHE A 106 11.43 1.59 -4.08
C PHE A 106 10.30 0.59 -3.89
N ALA A 107 9.14 0.88 -4.47
CA ALA A 107 8.02 -0.04 -4.45
C ALA A 107 8.26 -1.17 -5.46
N VAL A 108 8.48 -2.39 -4.96
CA VAL A 108 8.83 -3.57 -5.78
C VAL A 108 7.70 -3.95 -6.72
N ASN A 109 6.45 -3.76 -6.28
CA ASN A 109 5.26 -4.09 -7.06
C ASN A 109 4.66 -2.87 -7.79
N GLN A 110 5.46 -1.82 -8.03
CA GLN A 110 5.01 -0.68 -8.84
C GLN A 110 4.85 -1.07 -10.32
N VAL A 111 3.79 -0.57 -10.94
CA VAL A 111 3.52 -0.72 -12.38
C VAL A 111 4.13 0.43 -13.17
N GLU A 112 4.14 1.62 -12.59
CA GLU A 112 4.68 2.85 -13.15
C GLU A 112 5.50 3.61 -12.10
N PRO A 113 6.43 4.49 -12.49
CA PRO A 113 7.19 5.31 -11.54
C PRO A 113 6.25 6.12 -10.64
N PRO A 114 6.56 6.26 -9.33
CA PRO A 114 5.73 7.03 -8.42
C PRO A 114 5.72 8.51 -8.79
N LEU A 115 4.55 9.14 -8.70
CA LEU A 115 4.43 10.58 -8.75
C LEU A 115 4.69 11.14 -7.35
N ILE A 116 5.88 11.68 -7.14
CA ILE A 116 6.28 12.34 -5.89
C ILE A 116 5.74 13.76 -5.92
N THR A 117 4.90 14.08 -4.94
CA THR A 117 4.30 15.42 -4.81
C THR A 117 5.12 16.32 -3.93
N GLU A 118 5.67 15.78 -2.83
CA GLU A 118 6.42 16.54 -1.85
C GLU A 118 7.43 15.64 -1.10
N LEU A 119 8.60 16.17 -0.84
CA LEU A 119 9.60 15.60 0.05
C LEU A 119 9.94 16.64 1.12
N VAL A 120 9.79 16.24 2.39
CA VAL A 120 10.24 17.02 3.54
C VAL A 120 11.34 16.22 4.25
N LEU A 121 12.51 16.84 4.42
CA LEU A 121 13.63 16.27 5.17
C LEU A 121 13.85 17.10 6.44
N ARG A 122 13.89 16.44 7.58
CA ARG A 122 14.17 17.04 8.88
C ARG A 122 15.42 16.42 9.47
N ILE A 123 16.34 17.26 9.95
CA ILE A 123 17.55 16.82 10.61
C ILE A 123 17.59 17.53 11.97
N ALA A 124 17.41 16.76 13.03
CA ALA A 124 17.44 17.26 14.40
C ALA A 124 18.90 17.45 14.88
N SER A 125 19.08 18.26 15.93
CA SER A 125 20.40 18.59 16.47
C SER A 125 21.15 17.37 17.04
N ASP A 126 20.45 16.30 17.41
CA ASP A 126 21.03 15.04 17.88
C ASP A 126 21.50 14.12 16.74
N GLY A 127 21.24 14.49 15.47
CA GLY A 127 21.52 13.67 14.30
C GLY A 127 20.37 12.75 13.88
N SER A 128 19.21 12.83 14.51
CA SER A 128 18.00 12.13 14.05
C SER A 128 17.55 12.73 12.71
N VAL A 129 17.33 11.87 11.73
CA VAL A 129 16.88 12.26 10.39
C VAL A 129 15.50 11.68 10.14
N SER A 130 14.57 12.52 9.69
CA SER A 130 13.22 12.12 9.32
C SER A 130 12.89 12.60 7.91
N SER A 131 12.42 11.70 7.07
CA SER A 131 12.01 11.95 5.68
C SER A 131 10.54 11.62 5.51
N HIS A 132 9.74 12.60 5.07
CA HIS A 132 8.33 12.44 4.75
C HIS A 132 8.15 12.59 3.25
N LEU A 133 7.76 11.52 2.59
CA LEU A 133 7.54 11.45 1.15
C LEU A 133 6.06 11.31 0.85
N ASN A 134 5.45 12.35 0.30
CA ASN A 134 4.07 12.28 -0.22
C ASN A 134 4.13 11.83 -1.68
N ALA A 135 3.53 10.67 -1.96
CA ALA A 135 3.58 10.08 -3.29
C ALA A 135 2.27 9.38 -3.67
N SER A 136 2.05 9.32 -4.99
CA SER A 136 1.02 8.48 -5.59
C SER A 136 1.68 7.44 -6.50
N VAL A 137 1.32 6.17 -6.34
CA VAL A 137 1.91 5.05 -7.09
C VAL A 137 0.84 4.07 -7.55
N LEU A 138 0.95 3.57 -8.77
CA LEU A 138 0.14 2.46 -9.28
C LEU A 138 0.86 1.16 -8.95
N LEU A 139 0.17 0.29 -8.21
CA LEU A 139 0.70 -0.95 -7.68
C LEU A 139 -0.02 -2.16 -8.28
N GLN A 140 0.71 -3.23 -8.48
CA GLN A 140 0.15 -4.52 -8.83
C GLN A 140 -0.45 -5.18 -7.57
N ALA A 141 -1.63 -5.80 -7.73
CA ALA A 141 -2.30 -6.55 -6.67
C ALA A 141 -2.84 -7.88 -7.20
N ASN A 142 -2.90 -8.87 -6.32
CA ASN A 142 -3.52 -10.15 -6.61
C ASN A 142 -4.92 -10.18 -5.98
N TYR A 143 -5.97 -10.14 -6.81
CA TYR A 143 -7.35 -10.20 -6.34
C TYR A 143 -7.86 -11.64 -6.26
N ASP A 144 -8.38 -12.05 -5.11
CA ASP A 144 -9.10 -13.31 -4.94
C ASP A 144 -10.60 -13.11 -5.14
N LEU A 145 -11.11 -13.45 -6.32
CA LEU A 145 -12.51 -13.26 -6.71
C LEU A 145 -13.41 -14.48 -6.44
N ARG A 146 -12.91 -15.52 -5.76
CA ARG A 146 -13.70 -16.75 -5.50
C ARG A 146 -14.99 -16.52 -4.70
N ARG A 147 -15.04 -15.43 -3.92
CA ARG A 147 -16.20 -15.06 -3.11
C ARG A 147 -16.91 -13.81 -3.62
N PHE A 148 -16.59 -13.38 -4.83
CA PHE A 148 -17.25 -12.19 -5.42
C PHE A 148 -18.78 -12.32 -5.38
N PRO A 149 -19.58 -11.28 -5.02
CA PRO A 149 -19.17 -9.93 -4.61
C PRO A 149 -18.97 -9.73 -3.10
N PHE A 150 -18.77 -10.78 -2.32
CA PHE A 150 -18.55 -10.76 -0.86
C PHE A 150 -17.07 -10.99 -0.53
N ASP A 151 -16.19 -10.47 -1.37
CA ASP A 151 -14.77 -10.68 -1.29
C ASP A 151 -14.09 -9.64 -0.38
N ARG A 152 -13.03 -10.11 0.27
CA ARG A 152 -12.05 -9.31 1.00
C ARG A 152 -10.73 -9.42 0.29
N GLN A 153 -10.04 -8.30 0.16
CA GLN A 153 -8.77 -8.25 -0.54
C GLN A 153 -7.68 -7.70 0.37
N GLN A 154 -6.46 -8.11 0.10
CA GLN A 154 -5.25 -7.59 0.74
C GLN A 154 -4.44 -6.87 -0.33
N LEU A 155 -4.37 -5.55 -0.20
CA LEU A 155 -3.60 -4.70 -1.09
C LEU A 155 -2.25 -4.43 -0.44
N GLU A 156 -1.18 -4.74 -1.15
CA GLU A 156 0.16 -4.63 -0.61
C GLU A 156 0.96 -3.53 -1.32
N LEU A 157 1.64 -2.69 -0.53
CA LEU A 157 2.73 -1.86 -0.98
C LEU A 157 4.02 -2.43 -0.40
N VAL A 158 4.88 -2.94 -1.27
CA VAL A 158 6.12 -3.62 -0.89
C VAL A 158 7.30 -2.71 -1.18
N VAL A 159 8.01 -2.30 -0.14
CA VAL A 159 9.17 -1.40 -0.23
C VAL A 159 10.45 -2.15 0.13
N GLU A 160 11.44 -2.05 -0.73
CA GLU A 160 12.80 -2.55 -0.49
C GLU A 160 13.83 -1.45 -0.67
N SER A 161 14.97 -1.56 0.02
CA SER A 161 16.14 -0.77 -0.34
C SER A 161 16.69 -1.25 -1.68
N PHE A 162 17.07 -0.31 -2.54
CA PHE A 162 17.72 -0.66 -3.81
C PHE A 162 19.22 -0.93 -3.66
N VAL A 163 19.87 -0.23 -2.73
CA VAL A 163 21.32 -0.19 -2.58
C VAL A 163 21.80 -1.03 -1.40
N TRP A 164 21.15 -0.91 -0.25
CA TRP A 164 21.62 -1.41 1.03
C TRP A 164 20.99 -2.78 1.35
N ASP A 165 21.81 -3.80 1.56
CA ASP A 165 21.37 -5.12 1.99
C ASP A 165 20.98 -5.13 3.50
N ALA A 166 20.49 -6.27 4.00
CA ALA A 166 20.01 -6.40 5.36
C ALA A 166 21.10 -6.33 6.44
N ASN A 167 22.40 -6.43 6.06
CA ASN A 167 23.53 -6.22 6.95
C ASN A 167 23.85 -4.73 7.11
N GLN A 168 23.37 -3.89 6.19
CA GLN A 168 23.64 -2.46 6.14
C GLN A 168 22.42 -1.62 6.53
N LEU A 169 21.19 -2.07 6.16
CA LEU A 169 19.94 -1.42 6.45
C LEU A 169 18.88 -2.43 6.88
N ARG A 170 18.22 -2.16 7.99
CA ARG A 170 17.08 -2.95 8.47
C ARG A 170 15.88 -2.05 8.72
N PHE A 171 14.77 -2.33 8.03
CA PHE A 171 13.51 -1.68 8.35
C PHE A 171 12.96 -2.14 9.70
N VAL A 172 12.33 -1.22 10.42
CA VAL A 172 11.57 -1.44 11.64
C VAL A 172 10.20 -0.81 11.44
N PRO A 173 9.09 -1.54 11.59
CA PRO A 173 7.77 -0.97 11.37
C PRO A 173 7.46 0.10 12.41
N ASP A 174 6.97 1.26 11.95
CA ASP A 174 6.45 2.32 12.80
C ASP A 174 4.92 2.23 12.84
N THR A 175 4.40 1.62 13.91
CA THR A 175 2.95 1.43 14.08
C THR A 175 2.21 2.70 14.42
N GLU A 176 2.89 3.72 14.98
CA GLU A 176 2.28 5.02 15.31
C GLU A 176 2.07 5.87 14.05
N MET A 177 3.00 5.75 13.09
CA MET A 177 2.94 6.44 11.79
C MET A 177 2.28 5.60 10.69
N THR A 178 1.74 4.42 11.04
CA THR A 178 1.04 3.55 10.09
C THR A 178 -0.45 3.59 10.35
N GLY A 179 -1.23 3.99 9.34
CA GLY A 179 -2.68 4.14 9.47
C GLY A 179 -3.34 4.61 8.18
N PHE A 180 -4.57 5.04 8.31
CA PHE A 180 -5.36 5.62 7.22
C PHE A 180 -6.28 6.72 7.74
N ALA A 181 -6.69 7.63 6.85
CA ALA A 181 -7.63 8.70 7.18
C ALA A 181 -9.03 8.12 7.41
N GLU A 182 -9.66 8.44 8.56
CA GLU A 182 -10.99 7.92 8.92
C GLU A 182 -12.10 8.45 8.01
N ASP A 183 -11.97 9.66 7.46
CA ASP A 183 -12.94 10.29 6.56
C ASP A 183 -12.85 9.77 5.11
N PHE A 184 -12.09 8.73 4.88
CA PHE A 184 -11.81 8.19 3.58
C PHE A 184 -12.89 7.20 3.14
N ASP A 185 -13.74 7.59 2.18
CA ASP A 185 -14.78 6.74 1.59
C ASP A 185 -14.41 6.30 0.17
N ILE A 186 -14.17 5.01 -0.01
CA ILE A 186 -14.03 4.41 -1.32
C ILE A 186 -15.40 3.90 -1.76
N PRO A 187 -15.93 4.30 -2.94
CA PRO A 187 -17.31 3.99 -3.34
C PRO A 187 -17.66 2.51 -3.28
N GLU A 188 -16.74 1.62 -3.64
CA GLU A 188 -16.99 0.17 -3.73
C GLU A 188 -16.35 -0.65 -2.61
N TRP A 189 -15.52 -0.02 -1.76
CA TRP A 189 -14.72 -0.72 -0.76
C TRP A 189 -14.75 -0.02 0.60
N THR A 190 -14.51 -0.79 1.64
CA THR A 190 -14.30 -0.29 3.01
C THR A 190 -12.94 -0.79 3.47
N ILE A 191 -12.08 0.11 3.97
CA ILE A 191 -10.83 -0.29 4.62
C ILE A 191 -11.20 -0.87 5.99
N THR A 192 -10.72 -2.08 6.27
CA THR A 192 -10.96 -2.77 7.55
C THR A 192 -9.73 -2.79 8.45
N GLY A 193 -8.56 -2.53 7.89
CA GLY A 193 -7.30 -2.46 8.64
C GLY A 193 -6.11 -2.12 7.78
N VAL A 194 -5.07 -1.61 8.44
CA VAL A 194 -3.76 -1.35 7.83
C VAL A 194 -2.71 -1.85 8.79
N ARG A 195 -1.71 -2.58 8.27
CA ARG A 195 -0.58 -3.07 9.05
C ARG A 195 0.71 -2.98 8.26
N ALA A 196 1.81 -2.84 8.97
CA ALA A 196 3.15 -2.86 8.40
C ALA A 196 3.94 -4.02 8.98
N ASP A 197 4.51 -4.84 8.11
CA ASP A 197 5.33 -6.00 8.45
C ASP A 197 6.71 -5.87 7.83
N VAL A 198 7.74 -6.39 8.51
CA VAL A 198 9.10 -6.40 8.01
C VAL A 198 9.57 -7.85 7.85
N SER A 199 10.17 -8.12 6.70
CA SER A 199 10.75 -9.41 6.37
C SER A 199 12.13 -9.23 5.73
N THR A 200 12.85 -10.34 5.59
CA THR A 200 14.12 -10.37 4.87
C THR A 200 13.97 -11.29 3.66
N VAL A 201 14.38 -10.82 2.49
CA VAL A 201 14.18 -11.54 1.23
C VAL A 201 15.46 -11.62 0.43
N GLY A 202 15.76 -12.80 -0.10
CA GLY A 202 16.82 -12.99 -1.08
C GLY A 202 16.39 -12.46 -2.46
N VAL A 203 17.26 -11.72 -3.12
CA VAL A 203 17.01 -11.16 -4.46
C VAL A 203 18.12 -11.61 -5.43
N ILE A 204 17.77 -11.76 -6.71
CA ILE A 204 18.69 -12.26 -7.73
C ILE A 204 19.89 -11.31 -7.95
N ARG A 205 19.73 -10.01 -7.66
CA ARG A 205 20.76 -8.98 -7.85
C ARG A 205 21.90 -8.99 -6.81
N SER A 206 21.75 -9.77 -5.72
CA SER A 206 22.74 -9.83 -4.64
C SER A 206 22.76 -11.20 -3.99
N THR A 207 23.94 -11.61 -3.46
CA THR A 207 24.09 -12.79 -2.60
C THR A 207 23.53 -12.56 -1.20
N GLU A 208 23.53 -11.30 -0.75
CA GLU A 208 23.00 -10.90 0.55
C GLU A 208 21.52 -10.57 0.47
N PRO A 209 20.72 -10.93 1.50
CA PRO A 209 19.30 -10.64 1.54
C PRO A 209 19.06 -9.15 1.80
N PHE A 210 17.87 -8.67 1.40
CA PHE A 210 17.43 -7.29 1.61
C PHE A 210 16.31 -7.22 2.67
N SER A 211 16.28 -6.13 3.43
CA SER A 211 15.16 -5.83 4.31
C SER A 211 13.98 -5.31 3.49
N ARG A 212 12.81 -5.91 3.69
CA ARG A 212 11.56 -5.58 3.01
C ARG A 212 10.54 -5.11 4.02
N LEU A 213 9.93 -3.96 3.75
CA LEU A 213 8.76 -3.45 4.45
C LEU A 213 7.53 -3.71 3.57
N THR A 214 6.51 -4.35 4.13
CA THR A 214 5.23 -4.60 3.46
C THR A 214 4.13 -3.89 4.22
N LEU A 215 3.51 -2.89 3.61
CA LEU A 215 2.25 -2.33 4.09
C LEU A 215 1.11 -3.14 3.47
N THR A 216 0.29 -3.74 4.31
CA THR A 216 -0.92 -4.45 3.89
C THR A 216 -2.14 -3.67 4.29
N ILE A 217 -3.02 -3.40 3.32
CA ILE A 217 -4.29 -2.72 3.49
C ILE A 217 -5.39 -3.75 3.26
N ASP A 218 -6.13 -4.08 4.32
CA ASP A 218 -7.26 -5.00 4.25
C ASP A 218 -8.51 -4.22 3.82
N VAL A 219 -9.15 -4.65 2.72
CA VAL A 219 -10.35 -4.01 2.19
C VAL A 219 -11.46 -5.02 1.97
N GLU A 220 -12.70 -4.62 2.26
CA GLU A 220 -13.92 -5.42 2.05
C GLU A 220 -14.83 -4.74 1.04
N ARG A 221 -15.38 -5.51 0.08
CA ARG A 221 -16.24 -4.97 -0.98
C ARG A 221 -17.63 -4.66 -0.45
N LYS A 222 -18.15 -3.47 -0.80
CA LYS A 222 -19.53 -3.07 -0.57
C LYS A 222 -20.45 -3.77 -1.59
N SER A 223 -20.91 -4.97 -1.25
CA SER A 223 -21.68 -5.85 -2.16
C SER A 223 -23.06 -5.32 -2.57
N GLY A 224 -23.58 -4.28 -1.90
CA GLY A 224 -24.92 -3.74 -2.14
C GLY A 224 -25.19 -3.35 -3.59
N PHE A 225 -24.21 -2.75 -4.27
CA PHE A 225 -24.33 -2.41 -5.69
C PHE A 225 -24.63 -3.64 -6.56
N TYR A 226 -23.90 -4.73 -6.37
CA TYR A 226 -24.06 -5.95 -7.16
C TYR A 226 -25.37 -6.67 -6.84
N LEU A 227 -25.81 -6.67 -5.58
CA LEU A 227 -27.09 -7.24 -5.18
C LEU A 227 -28.28 -6.53 -5.85
N TRP A 228 -28.29 -5.17 -5.77
CA TRP A 228 -29.42 -4.40 -6.25
C TRP A 228 -29.38 -4.11 -7.75
N LYS A 229 -28.21 -3.87 -8.33
CA LYS A 229 -28.12 -3.50 -9.77
C LYS A 229 -27.84 -4.69 -10.69
N VAL A 230 -27.30 -5.80 -10.17
CA VAL A 230 -26.97 -6.96 -10.99
C VAL A 230 -27.89 -8.14 -10.66
N LEU A 231 -27.93 -8.60 -9.42
CA LEU A 231 -28.67 -9.81 -9.09
C LEU A 231 -30.19 -9.61 -9.08
N LEU A 232 -30.69 -8.49 -8.57
CA LEU A 232 -32.13 -8.24 -8.51
C LEU A 232 -32.80 -8.18 -9.92
N PRO A 233 -32.31 -7.42 -10.91
CA PRO A 233 -32.89 -7.43 -12.25
C PRO A 233 -32.84 -8.82 -12.90
N LEU A 234 -31.74 -9.55 -12.73
CA LEU A 234 -31.62 -10.91 -13.23
C LEU A 234 -32.69 -11.82 -12.59
N PHE A 235 -32.84 -11.73 -11.27
CA PHE A 235 -33.88 -12.49 -10.56
C PHE A 235 -35.29 -12.18 -11.09
N ILE A 236 -35.61 -10.89 -11.32
CA ILE A 236 -36.91 -10.48 -11.88
C ILE A 236 -37.13 -11.08 -13.28
N ILE A 237 -36.11 -11.03 -14.16
CA ILE A 237 -36.20 -11.59 -15.52
C ILE A 237 -36.45 -13.11 -15.45
N VAL A 238 -35.72 -13.80 -14.58
CA VAL A 238 -35.90 -15.25 -14.39
C VAL A 238 -37.30 -15.57 -13.82
N ALA A 239 -37.74 -14.81 -12.82
CA ALA A 239 -39.08 -14.98 -12.21
C ALA A 239 -40.21 -14.75 -13.23
N LEU A 240 -40.09 -13.70 -14.06
CA LEU A 240 -41.03 -13.44 -15.15
C LEU A 240 -41.03 -14.57 -16.20
N SER A 241 -39.84 -15.07 -16.56
CA SER A 241 -39.72 -16.20 -17.48
C SER A 241 -40.35 -17.46 -16.88
N TRP A 242 -40.22 -17.64 -15.58
CA TRP A 242 -40.82 -18.77 -14.86
C TRP A 242 -42.37 -18.70 -14.78
N SER A 243 -42.92 -17.49 -14.68
CA SER A 243 -44.36 -17.24 -14.63
C SER A 243 -45.10 -17.76 -15.87
N ILE A 244 -44.41 -17.92 -17.02
CA ILE A 244 -44.97 -18.45 -18.26
C ILE A 244 -45.50 -19.89 -18.07
N PHE A 245 -44.90 -20.68 -17.20
CA PHE A 245 -45.35 -22.07 -16.91
C PHE A 245 -46.69 -22.11 -16.15
N TRP A 246 -47.09 -21.02 -15.49
CA TRP A 246 -48.33 -20.93 -14.73
C TRP A 246 -49.48 -20.35 -15.54
N MET A 247 -49.20 -19.90 -16.80
CA MET A 247 -50.24 -19.40 -17.68
C MET A 247 -51.11 -20.55 -18.20
N VAL A 248 -52.43 -20.45 -17.96
CA VAL A 248 -53.41 -21.43 -18.35
C VAL A 248 -53.87 -21.27 -19.81
N ASP A 249 -53.21 -20.45 -20.62
CA ASP A 249 -53.58 -20.21 -22.01
C ASP A 249 -53.22 -21.40 -22.90
N GLU A 250 -54.20 -21.93 -23.63
CA GLU A 250 -54.06 -23.09 -24.54
C GLU A 250 -53.30 -22.77 -25.83
N ARG A 251 -53.02 -21.47 -26.10
CA ARG A 251 -52.39 -21.04 -27.36
C ARG A 251 -50.88 -21.20 -27.29
N PHE A 252 -50.41 -22.30 -27.84
CA PHE A 252 -48.96 -22.62 -27.95
C PHE A 252 -48.10 -21.46 -28.45
N GLY A 253 -48.61 -20.67 -29.43
CA GLY A 253 -47.88 -19.51 -30.01
C GLY A 253 -47.56 -18.40 -29.02
N ILE A 254 -48.40 -18.18 -28.00
CA ILE A 254 -48.14 -17.15 -26.96
C ILE A 254 -46.99 -17.59 -26.07
N ARG A 255 -46.94 -18.82 -25.63
CA ARG A 255 -45.87 -19.39 -24.81
C ARG A 255 -44.51 -19.33 -25.52
N VAL A 256 -44.48 -19.71 -26.81
CA VAL A 256 -43.27 -19.69 -27.63
C VAL A 256 -42.76 -18.24 -27.78
N ARG A 257 -43.65 -17.28 -28.07
CA ARG A 257 -43.27 -15.86 -28.19
C ARG A 257 -42.73 -15.31 -26.87
N SER A 258 -43.37 -15.57 -25.76
CA SER A 258 -42.95 -15.12 -24.43
C SER A 258 -41.60 -15.72 -24.03
N SER A 259 -41.37 -17.01 -24.30
CA SER A 259 -40.09 -17.67 -24.05
C SER A 259 -38.95 -17.06 -24.90
N ALA A 260 -39.20 -16.83 -26.19
CA ALA A 260 -38.22 -16.19 -27.07
C ALA A 260 -37.85 -14.76 -26.59
N THR A 261 -38.86 -13.97 -26.14
CA THR A 261 -38.62 -12.65 -25.56
C THR A 261 -37.79 -12.74 -24.27
N GLY A 262 -38.09 -13.72 -23.40
CA GLY A 262 -37.31 -13.95 -22.18
C GLY A 262 -35.84 -14.25 -22.46
N ILE A 263 -35.55 -15.13 -23.42
CA ILE A 263 -34.19 -15.45 -23.85
C ILE A 263 -33.47 -14.20 -24.37
N LEU A 264 -34.12 -13.43 -25.26
CA LEU A 264 -33.55 -12.22 -25.80
C LEU A 264 -33.22 -11.18 -24.69
N THR A 265 -34.13 -11.07 -23.71
CA THR A 265 -33.91 -10.16 -22.56
C THR A 265 -32.72 -10.62 -21.72
N VAL A 266 -32.55 -11.92 -21.45
CA VAL A 266 -31.37 -12.44 -20.72
C VAL A 266 -30.09 -12.16 -21.48
N VAL A 267 -30.08 -12.41 -22.82
CA VAL A 267 -28.91 -12.14 -23.66
C VAL A 267 -28.56 -10.63 -23.64
N ALA A 268 -29.57 -9.76 -23.82
CA ALA A 268 -29.33 -8.31 -23.73
C ALA A 268 -28.81 -7.89 -22.36
N TYR A 269 -29.34 -8.48 -21.29
CA TYR A 269 -28.87 -8.22 -19.93
C TYR A 269 -27.41 -8.65 -19.71
N GLN A 270 -26.97 -9.78 -20.28
CA GLN A 270 -25.59 -10.23 -20.19
C GLN A 270 -24.59 -9.21 -20.73
N PHE A 271 -24.92 -8.48 -21.80
CA PHE A 271 -24.05 -7.42 -22.33
C PHE A 271 -23.91 -6.25 -21.33
N VAL A 272 -25.01 -5.86 -20.68
CA VAL A 272 -24.99 -4.79 -19.67
C VAL A 272 -24.25 -5.22 -18.40
N ALA A 273 -24.54 -6.42 -17.92
CA ALA A 273 -23.87 -6.98 -16.72
C ALA A 273 -22.38 -7.21 -16.95
N GLY A 274 -21.99 -7.71 -18.12
CA GLY A 274 -20.59 -7.97 -18.48
C GLY A 274 -19.67 -6.76 -18.47
N GLN A 275 -20.23 -5.55 -18.58
CA GLN A 275 -19.48 -4.30 -18.49
C GLN A 275 -19.12 -3.92 -17.04
N ASN A 276 -19.86 -4.45 -16.07
CA ASN A 276 -19.73 -4.12 -14.65
C ASN A 276 -19.13 -5.26 -13.82
N LEU A 277 -18.83 -6.41 -14.43
CA LEU A 277 -18.27 -7.56 -13.74
C LEU A 277 -16.78 -7.73 -14.05
N PRO A 278 -15.96 -8.06 -13.04
CA PRO A 278 -14.56 -8.37 -13.28
C PRO A 278 -14.44 -9.64 -14.15
N ARG A 279 -13.49 -9.61 -15.09
CA ARG A 279 -13.22 -10.77 -15.94
C ARG A 279 -12.41 -11.79 -15.15
N VAL A 280 -13.05 -12.88 -14.74
CA VAL A 280 -12.38 -13.99 -14.06
C VAL A 280 -11.89 -14.94 -15.13
N GLY A 281 -10.58 -15.25 -15.16
CA GLY A 281 -10.06 -16.37 -15.94
C GLY A 281 -10.54 -17.68 -15.28
N TYR A 282 -11.21 -18.52 -16.06
CA TYR A 282 -11.64 -19.87 -15.61
C TYR A 282 -10.49 -20.85 -15.71
#